data_31017ee3af5513b35aa6949e9246ab61
#
_entry.id   31017ee3af5513b35aa6949e9246ab61
#
_cell.length_a   1.000
_cell.length_b   1.000
_cell.length_c   1.000
_cell.angle_alpha   90.00
_cell.angle_beta   90.00
_cell.angle_gamma   90.00
#
_symmetry.space_group_name_H-M   'P 1'
#
loop_
_entity.id
_entity.type
_entity.pdbx_description
1 polymer ?
#
loop_
_entity_poly.entity_id
_entity_poly.type
_entity_poly.pdbx_seq_one_letter_code
_entity_poly.pdbx_strand_id
1 'polypeptide(L)'
;DISKTTLLSVNIGGRVESKRTPESGEDQNQLFRKLYWAVPFASAGIVDGKYIKTNADYVTKPGADGLESYYGKGFRNQTTNVLNLDLVLDQKLDFITKGLSIKLKGSYNSSYSTTKIASSSVATYTPVVDDKGAITYKKSGSDSQTSYREGDYGKGRDWYMELALNYNRKFGNHSVTGLFLYNQSKRYYPGGTYDYIPTGYVGLVGRVTYDWKTRYLAEFNVGYNGSENFNPENRYGFFPAGSIGWIVSEEPFFAPIKKVVNYFKVRATLGMVGNDNYAGQRFLYLPGSYGYGQNNDHNGPGGFF
;
A
#
# COMPACT_ATOMS: atom_id res chain seq x y z
N ASP A 1 16.46 24.21 -14.67
CA ASP A 1 16.10 24.45 -16.10
C ASP A 1 17.29 24.11 -16.99
N ILE A 2 17.09 23.25 -17.98
CA ILE A 2 18.13 22.99 -19.01
C ILE A 2 18.07 24.12 -20.06
N SER A 3 16.89 24.58 -20.40
CA SER A 3 16.63 25.71 -21.28
C SER A 3 15.33 26.44 -20.90
N LYS A 4 15.01 27.53 -21.60
CA LYS A 4 13.72 28.25 -21.44
C LYS A 4 12.49 27.40 -21.76
N THR A 5 12.67 26.31 -22.50
CA THR A 5 11.61 25.40 -22.94
C THR A 5 11.72 24.01 -22.34
N THR A 6 12.82 23.70 -21.64
CA THR A 6 13.13 22.36 -21.13
C THR A 6 13.38 22.42 -19.63
N LEU A 7 12.58 21.69 -18.87
CA LEU A 7 12.74 21.52 -17.44
C LEU A 7 13.00 20.04 -17.13
N LEU A 8 14.11 19.76 -16.45
CA LEU A 8 14.41 18.45 -15.88
C LEU A 8 14.28 18.54 -14.37
N SER A 9 13.45 17.70 -13.80
CA SER A 9 13.29 17.54 -12.34
C SER A 9 13.78 16.15 -11.95
N VAL A 10 14.62 16.10 -10.92
CA VAL A 10 15.15 14.86 -10.33
C VAL A 10 14.85 14.87 -8.86
N ASN A 11 14.12 13.86 -8.38
CA ASN A 11 13.85 13.67 -6.97
C ASN A 11 14.47 12.35 -6.53
N ILE A 12 15.32 12.41 -5.51
CA ILE A 12 15.93 11.23 -4.90
C ILE A 12 15.54 11.24 -3.42
N GLY A 13 14.89 10.17 -2.99
CA GLY A 13 14.50 9.98 -1.60
C GLY A 13 15.09 8.70 -1.04
N GLY A 14 15.66 8.78 0.16
CA GLY A 14 16.14 7.62 0.89
C GLY A 14 15.53 7.58 2.28
N ARG A 15 15.14 6.38 2.74
CA ARG A 15 14.65 6.16 4.11
C ARG A 15 15.25 4.89 4.67
N VAL A 16 15.74 4.98 5.89
CA VAL A 16 16.13 3.81 6.69
C VAL A 16 15.19 3.74 7.87
N GLU A 17 14.53 2.61 8.03
CA GLU A 17 13.61 2.34 9.11
C GLU A 17 14.12 1.15 9.92
N SER A 18 14.21 1.30 11.22
CA SER A 18 14.59 0.23 12.13
C SER A 18 13.45 -0.04 13.11
N LYS A 19 13.01 -1.29 13.15
CA LYS A 19 11.96 -1.77 14.06
C LYS A 19 12.52 -2.88 14.93
N ARG A 20 12.45 -2.71 16.25
CA ARG A 20 12.82 -3.73 17.22
C ARG A 20 11.57 -4.32 17.87
N THR A 21 11.47 -5.63 17.86
CA THR A 21 10.38 -6.39 18.49
C THR A 21 10.96 -7.54 19.32
N PRO A 22 10.18 -8.13 20.23
CA PRO A 22 10.57 -9.39 20.87
C PRO A 22 10.89 -10.48 19.83
N GLU A 23 11.68 -11.47 20.21
CA GLU A 23 12.09 -12.56 19.31
C GLU A 23 10.90 -13.32 18.72
N SER A 24 9.84 -13.50 19.49
CA SER A 24 8.60 -14.15 19.06
C SER A 24 7.97 -13.54 17.80
N GLY A 25 8.43 -12.33 17.39
CA GLY A 25 7.84 -11.60 16.28
C GLY A 25 6.45 -11.07 16.56
N GLU A 26 6.01 -11.17 17.83
CA GLU A 26 4.70 -10.66 18.23
C GLU A 26 4.58 -9.17 17.93
N ASP A 27 3.47 -8.79 17.34
CA ASP A 27 3.16 -7.40 17.11
C ASP A 27 2.69 -6.73 18.42
N GLN A 28 2.58 -5.41 18.37
CA GLN A 28 2.15 -4.62 19.51
C GLN A 28 0.77 -5.04 20.03
N ASN A 29 -0.14 -5.44 19.15
CA ASN A 29 -1.48 -5.89 19.53
C ASN A 29 -1.45 -7.21 20.31
N GLN A 30 -0.59 -8.14 19.91
CA GLN A 30 -0.41 -9.41 20.59
C GLN A 30 0.20 -9.21 21.98
N LEU A 31 1.15 -8.29 22.14
CA LEU A 31 1.70 -7.92 23.43
C LEU A 31 0.63 -7.30 24.35
N PHE A 32 -0.15 -6.34 23.81
CA PHE A 32 -1.27 -5.76 24.55
C PHE A 32 -2.34 -6.79 24.94
N ARG A 33 -2.65 -7.75 24.05
CA ARG A 33 -3.57 -8.84 24.38
C ARG A 33 -3.05 -9.70 25.54
N LYS A 34 -1.77 -10.00 25.59
CA LYS A 34 -1.17 -10.76 26.69
C LYS A 34 -1.28 -9.99 28.02
N LEU A 35 -0.97 -8.70 28.01
CA LEU A 35 -1.13 -7.84 29.18
C LEU A 35 -2.60 -7.71 29.63
N TYR A 36 -3.53 -7.57 28.68
CA TYR A 36 -4.95 -7.47 28.98
C TYR A 36 -5.56 -8.77 29.53
N TRP A 37 -5.07 -9.93 29.03
CA TRP A 37 -5.52 -11.24 29.49
C TRP A 37 -4.79 -11.74 30.73
N ALA A 38 -3.75 -11.05 31.17
CA ALA A 38 -3.06 -11.38 32.40
C ALA A 38 -4.01 -11.15 33.59
N VAL A 39 -4.29 -12.20 34.31
CA VAL A 39 -5.03 -12.07 35.56
C VAL A 39 -4.09 -11.61 36.66
N PRO A 40 -4.56 -10.89 37.70
CA PRO A 40 -3.73 -10.32 38.76
C PRO A 40 -2.78 -11.30 39.45
N PHE A 41 -3.12 -12.59 39.44
CA PHE A 41 -2.37 -13.68 40.06
C PHE A 41 -1.67 -14.58 39.02
N ALA A 42 -1.58 -14.15 37.74
CA ALA A 42 -0.95 -14.97 36.68
C ALA A 42 0.56 -15.09 36.87
N SER A 43 1.20 -14.07 37.41
CA SER A 43 2.64 -14.10 37.71
C SER A 43 2.97 -13.05 38.77
N ALA A 44 3.84 -13.40 39.69
CA ALA A 44 4.45 -12.45 40.62
C ALA A 44 5.52 -11.56 39.98
N GLY A 45 5.76 -11.73 38.70
CA GLY A 45 6.80 -11.01 37.96
C GLY A 45 8.20 -11.57 38.26
N ILE A 46 9.10 -10.69 38.63
CA ILE A 46 10.49 -11.05 39.01
C ILE A 46 10.60 -10.94 40.54
N VAL A 47 10.86 -12.07 41.17
CA VAL A 47 11.10 -12.15 42.64
C VAL A 47 12.48 -12.71 42.84
N ASP A 48 13.32 -12.00 43.62
CA ASP A 48 14.73 -12.37 43.89
C ASP A 48 15.53 -12.69 42.62
N GLY A 49 15.31 -11.91 41.57
CA GLY A 49 15.97 -12.12 40.28
C GLY A 49 15.47 -13.35 39.48
N LYS A 50 14.40 -14.01 39.94
CA LYS A 50 13.81 -15.18 39.29
C LYS A 50 12.54 -14.78 38.58
N TYR A 51 12.38 -15.22 37.32
CA TYR A 51 11.12 -15.07 36.56
C TYR A 51 10.09 -16.09 37.05
N ILE A 52 9.09 -15.60 37.73
CA ILE A 52 8.06 -16.45 38.31
C ILE A 52 6.99 -16.76 37.26
N LYS A 53 6.77 -18.05 37.03
CA LYS A 53 5.73 -18.55 36.15
C LYS A 53 4.68 -19.26 36.98
N THR A 54 3.44 -18.93 36.76
CA THR A 54 2.31 -19.58 37.43
C THR A 54 2.16 -21.02 36.95
N ASN A 55 1.77 -21.93 37.87
CA ASN A 55 1.44 -23.30 37.50
C ASN A 55 0.19 -23.35 36.60
N ALA A 56 0.24 -24.18 35.54
CA ALA A 56 -0.88 -24.42 34.65
C ALA A 56 -2.14 -24.95 35.34
N ASP A 57 -1.98 -25.57 36.50
CA ASP A 57 -3.10 -26.13 37.30
C ASP A 57 -4.00 -25.04 37.89
N TYR A 58 -3.47 -23.81 38.07
CA TYR A 58 -4.20 -22.71 38.69
C TYR A 58 -4.67 -21.63 37.73
N VAL A 59 -4.12 -21.59 36.52
CA VAL A 59 -4.42 -20.55 35.50
C VAL A 59 -4.58 -21.20 34.12
N THR A 60 -5.71 -20.99 33.49
CA THR A 60 -6.06 -21.56 32.19
C THR A 60 -5.13 -21.12 31.05
N LYS A 61 -4.38 -20.04 31.24
CA LYS A 61 -3.39 -19.54 30.27
C LYS A 61 -2.09 -19.13 30.99
N PRO A 62 -1.28 -20.07 31.45
CA PRO A 62 -0.01 -19.76 32.11
C PRO A 62 0.93 -19.05 31.12
N GLY A 63 1.65 -18.03 31.62
CA GLY A 63 2.53 -17.21 30.80
C GLY A 63 1.85 -16.11 29.98
N ALA A 64 0.57 -15.84 30.25
CA ALA A 64 -0.17 -14.74 29.61
C ALA A 64 0.21 -13.34 30.12
N ASP A 65 1.16 -13.24 31.04
CA ASP A 65 1.63 -11.98 31.61
C ASP A 65 2.52 -11.14 30.67
N GLY A 66 2.96 -11.71 29.55
CA GLY A 66 3.83 -11.05 28.57
C GLY A 66 5.30 -10.89 29.00
N LEU A 67 5.62 -11.11 30.28
CA LEU A 67 6.99 -10.93 30.81
C LEU A 67 8.00 -11.82 30.12
N GLU A 68 7.67 -13.08 29.87
CA GLU A 68 8.54 -14.03 29.19
C GLU A 68 8.87 -13.57 27.76
N SER A 69 7.89 -13.00 27.04
CA SER A 69 8.11 -12.48 25.69
C SER A 69 8.95 -11.21 25.68
N TYR A 70 8.88 -10.41 26.74
CA TYR A 70 9.54 -9.11 26.81
C TYR A 70 10.97 -9.18 27.35
N TYR A 71 11.22 -10.00 28.35
CA TYR A 71 12.49 -10.02 29.06
C TYR A 71 13.34 -11.26 28.81
N GLY A 72 12.78 -12.34 28.28
CA GLY A 72 13.41 -13.64 28.39
C GLY A 72 13.90 -14.28 27.11
N LYS A 73 13.49 -13.84 25.92
CA LYS A 73 13.68 -14.64 24.70
C LYS A 73 14.51 -13.97 23.61
N GLY A 74 15.07 -12.81 23.85
CA GLY A 74 15.83 -12.09 22.84
C GLY A 74 14.97 -11.09 22.05
N PHE A 75 15.45 -10.71 20.88
CA PHE A 75 14.79 -9.66 20.08
C PHE A 75 15.00 -9.89 18.57
N ARG A 76 14.12 -9.28 17.79
CA ARG A 76 14.25 -9.11 16.33
C ARG A 76 14.50 -7.63 16.03
N ASN A 77 15.51 -7.35 15.24
CA ASN A 77 15.78 -6.01 14.73
C ASN A 77 15.66 -6.04 13.20
N GLN A 78 14.56 -5.52 12.70
CA GLN A 78 14.30 -5.40 11.26
C GLN A 78 14.77 -4.03 10.78
N THR A 79 15.65 -4.01 9.79
CA THR A 79 16.10 -2.78 9.13
C THR A 79 15.58 -2.79 7.69
N THR A 80 14.83 -1.77 7.33
CA THR A 80 14.30 -1.58 5.98
C THR A 80 14.93 -0.35 5.35
N ASN A 81 15.56 -0.53 4.20
CA ASN A 81 16.10 0.53 3.37
C ASN A 81 15.17 0.76 2.19
N VAL A 82 14.79 1.99 1.95
CA VAL A 82 13.93 2.38 0.81
C VAL A 82 14.65 3.44 0.00
N LEU A 83 14.68 3.25 -1.31
CA LEU A 83 15.17 4.20 -2.29
C LEU A 83 14.05 4.53 -3.28
N ASN A 84 13.78 5.81 -3.44
CA ASN A 84 12.86 6.33 -4.46
C ASN A 84 13.62 7.27 -5.39
N LEU A 85 13.45 7.08 -6.69
CA LEU A 85 14.01 7.93 -7.73
C LEU A 85 12.89 8.32 -8.70
N ASP A 86 12.68 9.63 -8.87
CA ASP A 86 11.79 10.17 -9.89
C ASP A 86 12.57 11.09 -10.83
N LEU A 87 12.37 10.89 -12.13
CA LEU A 87 12.86 11.74 -13.19
C LEU A 87 11.67 12.29 -13.97
N VAL A 88 11.61 13.60 -14.16
CA VAL A 88 10.57 14.25 -14.96
C VAL A 88 11.24 15.23 -15.92
N LEU A 89 10.98 15.04 -17.20
CA LEU A 89 11.37 15.95 -18.26
C LEU A 89 10.12 16.58 -18.86
N ASP A 90 10.02 17.88 -18.74
CA ASP A 90 8.99 18.69 -19.39
C ASP A 90 9.62 19.51 -20.53
N GLN A 91 9.08 19.36 -21.73
CA GLN A 91 9.55 20.08 -22.93
C GLN A 91 8.38 20.79 -23.60
N LYS A 92 8.48 22.13 -23.73
CA LYS A 92 7.56 22.91 -24.55
C LYS A 92 7.90 22.73 -26.03
N LEU A 93 6.88 22.48 -26.84
CA LEU A 93 6.97 22.25 -28.27
C LEU A 93 6.29 23.38 -29.07
N ASP A 94 6.37 24.60 -28.56
CA ASP A 94 5.76 25.79 -29.18
C ASP A 94 6.32 26.07 -30.58
N PHE A 95 7.49 25.53 -30.91
CA PHE A 95 8.08 25.58 -32.25
C PHE A 95 7.32 24.73 -33.30
N ILE A 96 6.56 23.70 -32.85
CA ILE A 96 5.68 22.90 -33.71
C ILE A 96 4.30 23.58 -33.73
N THR A 97 3.72 23.82 -32.57
CA THR A 97 2.47 24.56 -32.42
C THR A 97 2.36 25.13 -31.00
N LYS A 98 1.87 26.38 -30.90
CA LYS A 98 1.72 27.06 -29.62
C LYS A 98 0.81 26.29 -28.67
N GLY A 99 1.29 26.07 -27.45
CA GLY A 99 0.56 25.38 -26.40
C GLY A 99 0.72 23.86 -26.38
N LEU A 100 1.59 23.31 -27.24
CA LEU A 100 1.97 21.91 -27.22
C LEU A 100 3.14 21.68 -26.27
N SER A 101 3.09 20.62 -25.47
CA SER A 101 4.20 20.18 -24.64
C SER A 101 4.21 18.66 -24.49
N ILE A 102 5.39 18.13 -24.26
CA ILE A 102 5.60 16.72 -23.95
C ILE A 102 6.21 16.58 -22.55
N LYS A 103 5.71 15.61 -21.80
CA LYS A 103 6.21 15.24 -20.49
C LYS A 103 6.61 13.79 -20.48
N LEU A 104 7.83 13.53 -20.04
CA LEU A 104 8.34 12.20 -19.77
C LEU A 104 8.52 12.06 -18.25
N LYS A 105 8.00 11.00 -17.68
CA LYS A 105 8.24 10.67 -16.28
C LYS A 105 8.72 9.24 -16.15
N GLY A 106 9.77 9.04 -15.37
CA GLY A 106 10.25 7.74 -14.94
C GLY A 106 10.36 7.70 -13.42
N SER A 107 9.82 6.66 -12.79
CA SER A 107 9.96 6.43 -11.35
C SER A 107 10.51 5.04 -11.10
N TYR A 108 11.43 4.94 -10.16
CA TYR A 108 11.99 3.68 -9.69
C TYR A 108 11.99 3.66 -8.17
N ASN A 109 11.34 2.64 -7.62
CA ASN A 109 11.28 2.42 -6.18
C ASN A 109 11.91 1.06 -5.86
N SER A 110 12.78 1.05 -4.86
CA SER A 110 13.41 -0.17 -4.37
C SER A 110 13.35 -0.20 -2.85
N SER A 111 13.00 -1.33 -2.30
CA SER A 111 13.08 -1.57 -0.87
C SER A 111 13.75 -2.90 -0.59
N TYR A 112 14.53 -2.93 0.48
CA TYR A 112 15.20 -4.12 0.96
C TYR A 112 15.17 -4.13 2.48
N SER A 113 14.70 -5.21 3.07
CA SER A 113 14.70 -5.38 4.52
C SER A 113 15.47 -6.63 4.93
N THR A 114 16.18 -6.51 6.03
CA THR A 114 16.87 -7.61 6.72
C THR A 114 16.41 -7.67 8.15
N THR A 115 16.34 -8.85 8.72
CA THR A 115 16.01 -9.05 10.13
C THR A 115 17.15 -9.78 10.81
N LYS A 116 17.74 -9.12 11.83
CA LYS A 116 18.66 -9.76 12.76
C LYS A 116 17.86 -10.26 13.96
N ILE A 117 18.01 -11.52 14.28
CA ILE A 117 17.30 -12.20 15.35
C ILE A 117 18.35 -12.59 16.39
N ALA A 118 18.17 -12.10 17.61
CA ALA A 118 18.91 -12.50 18.78
C ALA A 118 18.02 -13.43 19.61
N SER A 119 18.40 -14.68 19.74
CA SER A 119 17.64 -15.69 20.46
C SER A 119 18.32 -16.02 21.77
N SER A 120 17.57 -15.99 22.85
CA SER A 120 18.01 -16.40 24.18
C SER A 120 16.85 -17.07 24.94
N SER A 121 17.16 -17.81 25.96
CA SER A 121 16.18 -18.35 26.90
C SER A 121 16.56 -18.00 28.32
N VAL A 122 15.56 -17.83 29.17
CA VAL A 122 15.72 -17.61 30.61
C VAL A 122 15.00 -18.70 31.36
N ALA A 123 15.58 -19.20 32.41
CA ALA A 123 14.93 -20.11 33.32
C ALA A 123 13.72 -19.45 33.99
N THR A 124 12.63 -20.14 34.06
CA THR A 124 11.43 -19.74 34.82
C THR A 124 11.30 -20.57 36.09
N TYR A 125 10.64 -20.02 37.09
CA TYR A 125 10.51 -20.64 38.38
C TYR A 125 9.05 -20.67 38.80
N THR A 126 8.56 -21.83 39.24
CA THR A 126 7.23 -22.01 39.80
C THR A 126 7.31 -22.11 41.30
N PRO A 127 6.64 -21.26 42.07
CA PRO A 127 6.61 -21.37 43.52
C PRO A 127 5.85 -22.63 43.95
N VAL A 128 6.41 -23.34 44.89
CA VAL A 128 5.83 -24.52 45.54
C VAL A 128 5.86 -24.32 47.04
N VAL A 129 4.73 -24.45 47.70
CA VAL A 129 4.62 -24.36 49.14
C VAL A 129 4.82 -25.75 49.71
N ASP A 130 5.73 -25.91 50.66
CA ASP A 130 5.94 -27.19 51.36
C ASP A 130 4.89 -27.40 52.50
N ASP A 131 4.91 -28.56 53.09
CA ASP A 131 3.98 -28.92 54.18
C ASP A 131 4.12 -28.05 55.45
N LYS A 132 5.19 -27.28 55.54
CA LYS A 132 5.52 -26.36 56.64
C LYS A 132 5.19 -24.89 56.29
N GLY A 133 4.62 -24.64 55.11
CA GLY A 133 4.29 -23.31 54.63
C GLY A 133 5.48 -22.52 54.07
N ALA A 134 6.63 -23.11 53.92
CA ALA A 134 7.77 -22.45 53.28
C ALA A 134 7.68 -22.48 51.75
N ILE A 135 8.01 -21.34 51.10
CA ILE A 135 7.97 -21.23 49.64
C ILE A 135 9.33 -21.67 49.07
N THR A 136 9.27 -22.67 48.24
CA THR A 136 10.41 -23.13 47.43
C THR A 136 10.15 -22.85 45.94
N TYR A 137 11.22 -22.81 45.12
CA TYR A 137 11.06 -22.50 43.68
C TYR A 137 11.53 -23.69 42.84
N LYS A 138 10.61 -24.28 42.10
CA LYS A 138 10.92 -25.31 41.12
C LYS A 138 11.37 -24.63 39.81
N LYS A 139 12.63 -24.84 39.43
CA LYS A 139 13.21 -24.32 38.20
C LYS A 139 12.68 -25.09 36.99
N SER A 140 12.30 -24.37 35.93
CA SER A 140 11.90 -24.91 34.63
C SER A 140 12.72 -24.22 33.53
N GLY A 141 13.21 -24.99 32.59
CA GLY A 141 14.10 -24.51 31.53
C GLY A 141 15.50 -24.17 32.01
N SER A 142 16.28 -23.56 31.17
CA SER A 142 17.67 -23.12 31.44
C SER A 142 17.93 -21.78 30.76
N ASP A 143 18.83 -21.03 31.37
CA ASP A 143 19.40 -19.84 30.74
C ASP A 143 20.29 -20.27 29.58
N SER A 144 20.16 -19.59 28.43
CA SER A 144 21.05 -19.81 27.30
C SER A 144 21.81 -18.54 26.95
N GLN A 145 23.00 -18.73 26.39
CA GLN A 145 23.73 -17.63 25.78
C GLN A 145 22.92 -17.13 24.54
N THR A 146 23.00 -15.83 24.27
CA THR A 146 22.37 -15.22 23.13
C THR A 146 23.04 -15.72 21.84
N SER A 147 22.26 -16.33 20.96
CA SER A 147 22.66 -16.66 19.60
C SER A 147 22.11 -15.63 18.63
N TYR A 148 22.84 -15.38 17.54
CA TYR A 148 22.44 -14.43 16.51
C TYR A 148 22.27 -15.13 15.17
N ARG A 149 21.20 -14.80 14.45
CA ARG A 149 20.99 -15.23 13.07
C ARG A 149 20.39 -14.12 12.24
N GLU A 150 20.64 -14.12 10.95
CA GLU A 150 19.92 -13.29 9.99
C GLU A 150 18.80 -14.11 9.35
N GLY A 151 17.72 -13.44 9.01
CA GLY A 151 16.58 -14.06 8.37
C GLY A 151 15.53 -13.03 7.94
N ASP A 152 14.47 -13.51 7.33
CA ASP A 152 13.31 -12.72 6.91
C ASP A 152 13.71 -11.53 6.03
N TYR A 153 14.10 -11.83 4.80
CA TYR A 153 14.46 -10.82 3.80
C TYR A 153 13.23 -10.35 3.05
N GLY A 154 12.90 -9.05 3.16
CA GLY A 154 11.90 -8.40 2.33
C GLY A 154 12.55 -7.71 1.14
N LYS A 155 11.89 -7.76 -0.02
CA LYS A 155 12.31 -7.06 -1.24
C LYS A 155 11.11 -6.43 -1.91
N GLY A 156 11.30 -5.19 -2.37
CA GLY A 156 10.36 -4.49 -3.23
C GLY A 156 11.11 -3.85 -4.37
N ARG A 157 10.57 -3.90 -5.56
CA ARG A 157 11.09 -3.21 -6.73
C ARG A 157 9.96 -2.91 -7.67
N ASP A 158 9.71 -1.63 -7.88
CA ASP A 158 8.69 -1.12 -8.76
C ASP A 158 9.29 -0.10 -9.71
N TRP A 159 8.79 -0.06 -10.94
CA TRP A 159 9.06 1.05 -11.83
C TRP A 159 7.79 1.53 -12.53
N TYR A 160 7.78 2.78 -12.89
CA TYR A 160 6.72 3.45 -13.62
C TYR A 160 7.32 4.33 -14.71
N MET A 161 6.70 4.33 -15.87
CA MET A 161 7.03 5.19 -16.98
C MET A 161 5.77 5.85 -17.54
N GLU A 162 5.87 7.11 -17.89
CA GLU A 162 4.78 7.90 -18.47
C GLU A 162 5.32 8.79 -19.59
N LEU A 163 4.59 8.82 -20.68
CA LEU A 163 4.75 9.77 -21.77
C LEU A 163 3.40 10.50 -21.93
N ALA A 164 3.39 11.81 -21.72
CA ALA A 164 2.21 12.63 -21.89
C ALA A 164 2.46 13.73 -22.93
N LEU A 165 1.57 13.81 -23.92
CA LEU A 165 1.49 14.92 -24.86
C LEU A 165 0.32 15.79 -24.45
N ASN A 166 0.60 17.06 -24.13
CA ASN A 166 -0.37 18.03 -23.69
C ASN A 166 -0.51 19.13 -24.74
N TYR A 167 -1.74 19.53 -24.97
CA TYR A 167 -2.08 20.67 -25.80
C TYR A 167 -3.03 21.60 -25.04
N ASN A 168 -2.74 22.90 -25.00
CA ASN A 168 -3.59 23.89 -24.37
C ASN A 168 -3.51 25.17 -25.17
N ARG A 169 -4.63 25.56 -25.79
CA ARG A 169 -4.68 26.77 -26.60
C ARG A 169 -6.05 27.43 -26.58
N LYS A 170 -6.01 28.76 -26.56
CA LYS A 170 -7.19 29.62 -26.67
C LYS A 170 -7.21 30.31 -28.04
N PHE A 171 -8.35 30.22 -28.73
CA PHE A 171 -8.63 30.82 -30.02
C PHE A 171 -9.82 31.79 -29.88
N GLY A 172 -9.56 33.05 -29.54
CA GLY A 172 -10.62 33.99 -29.24
C GLY A 172 -11.48 33.52 -28.08
N ASN A 173 -12.74 33.17 -28.34
CA ASN A 173 -13.70 32.68 -27.36
C ASN A 173 -13.69 31.15 -27.16
N HIS A 174 -12.85 30.44 -27.87
CA HIS A 174 -12.74 28.98 -27.85
C HIS A 174 -11.48 28.56 -27.09
N SER A 175 -11.60 27.71 -26.10
CA SER A 175 -10.49 27.11 -25.39
C SER A 175 -10.50 25.61 -25.61
N VAL A 176 -9.37 25.07 -26.04
CA VAL A 176 -9.21 23.65 -26.33
C VAL A 176 -8.05 23.12 -25.49
N THR A 177 -8.28 22.02 -24.76
CA THR A 177 -7.19 21.27 -24.17
C THR A 177 -7.22 19.83 -24.67
N GLY A 178 -6.05 19.25 -24.84
CA GLY A 178 -5.87 17.87 -25.22
C GLY A 178 -4.81 17.20 -24.37
N LEU A 179 -5.01 15.94 -24.05
CA LEU A 179 -4.03 15.07 -23.42
C LEU A 179 -4.04 13.74 -24.15
N PHE A 180 -2.87 13.28 -24.54
CA PHE A 180 -2.60 11.89 -24.87
C PHE A 180 -1.54 11.37 -23.94
N LEU A 181 -1.80 10.27 -23.24
CA LEU A 181 -0.92 9.72 -22.23
C LEU A 181 -0.76 8.22 -22.46
N TYR A 182 0.48 7.78 -22.50
CA TYR A 182 0.86 6.39 -22.37
C TYR A 182 1.55 6.19 -21.04
N ASN A 183 1.16 5.16 -20.28
CA ASN A 183 1.86 4.77 -19.08
C ASN A 183 2.04 3.27 -18.98
N GLN A 184 3.09 2.89 -18.29
CA GLN A 184 3.41 1.50 -18.00
C GLN A 184 4.03 1.39 -16.60
N SER A 185 3.65 0.36 -15.87
CA SER A 185 4.25 0.05 -14.57
C SER A 185 4.51 -1.43 -14.42
N LYS A 186 5.48 -1.77 -13.55
CA LYS A 186 5.77 -3.14 -13.17
C LYS A 186 6.21 -3.20 -11.72
N ARG A 187 5.62 -4.13 -10.98
CA ARG A 187 5.99 -4.47 -9.61
C ARG A 187 6.53 -5.89 -9.56
N TYR A 188 7.74 -6.06 -9.05
CA TYR A 188 8.44 -7.35 -9.13
C TYR A 188 8.13 -8.30 -7.99
N TYR A 189 7.71 -7.81 -6.84
CA TYR A 189 7.42 -8.62 -5.66
C TYR A 189 6.06 -8.20 -5.09
N PRO A 190 4.96 -8.60 -5.76
CA PRO A 190 3.62 -8.13 -5.40
C PRO A 190 3.05 -8.73 -4.11
N GLY A 191 3.64 -9.85 -3.63
CA GLY A 191 3.12 -10.62 -2.51
C GLY A 191 1.92 -11.50 -2.86
N GLY A 192 1.53 -12.37 -1.93
CA GLY A 192 0.39 -13.27 -2.08
C GLY A 192 0.64 -14.44 -3.01
N THR A 193 -0.45 -15.07 -3.48
CA THR A 193 -0.38 -16.15 -4.46
C THR A 193 0.26 -15.63 -5.75
N TYR A 194 1.21 -16.36 -6.31
CA TYR A 194 2.00 -15.96 -7.49
C TYR A 194 2.93 -14.76 -7.23
N ASP A 195 3.48 -14.62 -6.03
CA ASP A 195 4.43 -13.55 -5.66
C ASP A 195 5.71 -13.55 -6.51
N TYR A 196 6.07 -14.68 -7.11
CA TYR A 196 7.19 -14.83 -8.04
C TYR A 196 6.91 -14.26 -9.45
N ILE A 197 5.63 -13.98 -9.78
CA ILE A 197 5.25 -13.37 -11.06
C ILE A 197 5.06 -11.86 -10.85
N PRO A 198 5.88 -11.00 -11.49
CA PRO A 198 5.69 -9.57 -11.41
C PRO A 198 4.30 -9.13 -11.88
N THR A 199 3.75 -8.05 -11.35
CA THR A 199 2.56 -7.40 -11.89
C THR A 199 2.93 -6.37 -12.94
N GLY A 200 2.15 -6.29 -14.00
CA GLY A 200 2.30 -5.30 -15.06
C GLY A 200 0.98 -4.61 -15.39
N TYR A 201 1.07 -3.33 -15.72
CA TYR A 201 -0.03 -2.49 -16.16
C TYR A 201 0.41 -1.63 -17.33
N VAL A 202 -0.46 -1.50 -18.32
CA VAL A 202 -0.28 -0.60 -19.47
C VAL A 202 -1.55 0.21 -19.65
N GLY A 203 -1.41 1.52 -19.83
CA GLY A 203 -2.53 2.42 -20.04
C GLY A 203 -2.28 3.39 -21.19
N LEU A 204 -3.31 3.57 -22.02
CA LEU A 204 -3.44 4.66 -22.97
C LEU A 204 -4.63 5.51 -22.55
N VAL A 205 -4.43 6.82 -22.44
CA VAL A 205 -5.48 7.76 -22.06
C VAL A 205 -5.52 8.89 -23.09
N GLY A 206 -6.69 9.14 -23.63
CA GLY A 206 -7.00 10.29 -24.43
C GLY A 206 -8.01 11.19 -23.73
N ARG A 207 -7.78 12.48 -23.70
CA ARG A 207 -8.71 13.47 -23.16
C ARG A 207 -8.74 14.70 -24.04
N VAL A 208 -9.92 15.19 -24.35
CA VAL A 208 -10.13 16.48 -25.01
C VAL A 208 -11.16 17.26 -24.23
N THR A 209 -10.86 18.51 -23.95
CA THR A 209 -11.84 19.45 -23.38
C THR A 209 -12.01 20.62 -24.30
N TYR A 210 -13.23 21.12 -24.34
CA TYR A 210 -13.61 22.29 -25.12
C TYR A 210 -14.45 23.21 -24.26
N ASP A 211 -14.14 24.51 -24.35
CA ASP A 211 -14.86 25.57 -23.67
C ASP A 211 -15.17 26.68 -24.71
N TRP A 212 -16.42 27.09 -24.76
CA TRP A 212 -16.85 28.24 -25.56
C TRP A 212 -17.39 29.34 -24.68
N LYS A 213 -16.71 30.50 -24.71
CA LYS A 213 -17.04 31.72 -23.96
C LYS A 213 -17.16 31.50 -22.45
N THR A 214 -16.52 30.46 -21.89
CA THR A 214 -16.71 30.03 -20.49
C THR A 214 -18.16 29.69 -20.12
N ARG A 215 -19.01 29.40 -21.10
CA ARG A 215 -20.43 29.08 -20.91
C ARG A 215 -20.74 27.63 -21.19
N TYR A 216 -20.27 27.15 -22.32
CA TYR A 216 -20.55 25.79 -22.77
C TYR A 216 -19.27 24.98 -22.73
N LEU A 217 -19.32 23.89 -21.99
CA LEU A 217 -18.20 23.01 -21.71
C LEU A 217 -18.51 21.62 -22.27
N ALA A 218 -17.54 21.03 -22.91
CA ALA A 218 -17.60 19.62 -23.32
C ALA A 218 -16.27 18.95 -22.98
N GLU A 219 -16.34 17.70 -22.55
CA GLU A 219 -15.17 16.88 -22.27
C GLU A 219 -15.42 15.47 -22.78
N PHE A 220 -14.42 14.90 -23.43
CA PHE A 220 -14.39 13.51 -23.82
C PHE A 220 -13.10 12.88 -23.33
N ASN A 221 -13.24 11.73 -22.67
CA ASN A 221 -12.14 10.93 -22.16
C ASN A 221 -12.26 9.51 -22.72
N VAL A 222 -11.13 8.90 -22.97
CA VAL A 222 -11.03 7.50 -23.32
C VAL A 222 -9.83 6.88 -22.60
N GLY A 223 -10.06 5.75 -21.95
CA GLY A 223 -9.01 4.89 -21.41
C GLY A 223 -8.97 3.57 -22.18
N TYR A 224 -7.80 3.13 -22.56
CA TYR A 224 -7.56 1.79 -23.07
C TYR A 224 -6.46 1.15 -22.24
N ASN A 225 -6.89 0.30 -21.29
CA ASN A 225 -6.02 -0.18 -20.22
C ASN A 225 -5.87 -1.69 -20.27
N GLY A 226 -4.64 -2.15 -20.09
CA GLY A 226 -4.30 -3.57 -20.03
C GLY A 226 -3.86 -3.98 -18.64
N SER A 227 -4.47 -5.05 -18.11
CA SER A 227 -4.09 -5.69 -16.86
C SER A 227 -3.80 -7.17 -17.07
N GLU A 228 -2.73 -7.65 -16.48
CA GLU A 228 -2.35 -9.07 -16.52
C GLU A 228 -3.25 -9.97 -15.66
N ASN A 229 -4.11 -9.39 -14.80
CA ASN A 229 -5.09 -10.14 -14.02
C ASN A 229 -6.15 -10.81 -14.90
N PHE A 230 -6.27 -10.38 -16.16
CA PHE A 230 -7.15 -10.99 -17.15
C PHE A 230 -6.40 -11.91 -18.11
N ASN A 231 -7.11 -12.89 -18.66
CA ASN A 231 -6.64 -13.76 -19.73
C ASN A 231 -6.05 -12.90 -20.89
N PRO A 232 -4.94 -13.32 -21.53
CA PRO A 232 -4.33 -12.60 -22.64
C PRO A 232 -5.29 -12.11 -23.73
N GLU A 233 -6.33 -12.85 -24.04
CA GLU A 233 -7.34 -12.48 -25.05
C GLU A 233 -8.25 -11.32 -24.60
N ASN A 234 -8.49 -11.17 -23.29
CA ASN A 234 -9.39 -10.16 -22.69
C ASN A 234 -8.65 -9.18 -21.79
N ARG A 235 -7.36 -9.02 -22.00
CA ARG A 235 -6.47 -8.24 -21.11
C ARG A 235 -6.71 -6.75 -21.18
N TYR A 236 -7.20 -6.25 -22.32
CA TYR A 236 -7.39 -4.83 -22.57
C TYR A 236 -8.86 -4.45 -22.51
N GLY A 237 -9.17 -3.40 -21.75
CA GLY A 237 -10.50 -2.81 -21.66
C GLY A 237 -10.55 -1.41 -22.24
N PHE A 238 -11.66 -1.06 -22.88
CA PHE A 238 -11.95 0.25 -23.43
C PHE A 238 -13.00 0.97 -22.57
N PHE A 239 -12.64 2.17 -22.07
CA PHE A 239 -13.41 2.92 -21.06
C PHE A 239 -13.64 4.35 -21.53
N PRO A 240 -14.68 4.60 -22.35
CA PRO A 240 -15.04 5.94 -22.76
C PRO A 240 -15.85 6.66 -21.70
N ALA A 241 -15.68 7.98 -21.61
CA ALA A 241 -16.49 8.85 -20.77
C ALA A 241 -16.66 10.21 -21.46
N GLY A 242 -17.83 10.82 -21.29
CA GLY A 242 -18.12 12.14 -21.81
C GLY A 242 -18.87 12.99 -20.79
N SER A 243 -18.64 14.28 -20.84
CA SER A 243 -19.42 15.24 -20.05
C SER A 243 -19.73 16.51 -20.85
N ILE A 244 -20.86 17.10 -20.53
CA ILE A 244 -21.26 18.43 -21.01
C ILE A 244 -21.60 19.30 -19.81
N GLY A 245 -21.32 20.59 -19.93
CA GLY A 245 -21.60 21.56 -18.89
C GLY A 245 -22.08 22.88 -19.45
N TRP A 246 -23.01 23.51 -18.76
CA TRP A 246 -23.52 24.82 -19.07
C TRP A 246 -23.41 25.73 -17.84
N ILE A 247 -22.67 26.82 -17.97
CA ILE A 247 -22.57 27.83 -16.93
C ILE A 247 -23.65 28.88 -17.18
N VAL A 248 -24.83 28.61 -16.64
CA VAL A 248 -26.04 29.42 -16.81
C VAL A 248 -25.83 30.83 -16.28
N SER A 249 -25.05 30.98 -15.22
CA SER A 249 -24.72 32.29 -14.62
C SER A 249 -23.93 33.24 -15.54
N GLU A 250 -23.34 32.72 -16.62
CA GLU A 250 -22.64 33.53 -17.62
C GLU A 250 -23.53 33.94 -18.80
N GLU A 251 -24.82 33.54 -18.78
CA GLU A 251 -25.78 33.97 -19.80
C GLU A 251 -26.32 35.37 -19.53
N PRO A 252 -26.61 36.19 -20.57
CA PRO A 252 -27.14 37.53 -20.42
C PRO A 252 -28.46 37.60 -19.63
N PHE A 253 -29.34 36.62 -19.78
CA PHE A 253 -30.61 36.57 -19.06
C PHE A 253 -30.47 36.34 -17.56
N PHE A 254 -29.32 35.84 -17.10
CA PHE A 254 -29.05 35.54 -15.70
C PHE A 254 -28.53 36.76 -14.94
N ALA A 255 -28.16 37.85 -15.63
CA ALA A 255 -27.55 39.03 -15.03
C ALA A 255 -28.33 39.65 -13.84
N PRO A 256 -29.68 39.72 -13.84
CA PRO A 256 -30.43 40.21 -12.69
C PRO A 256 -30.29 39.35 -11.43
N ILE A 257 -30.16 38.06 -11.61
CA ILE A 257 -30.10 37.05 -10.52
C ILE A 257 -28.67 36.94 -9.98
N LYS A 258 -27.67 37.35 -10.74
CA LYS A 258 -26.24 37.22 -10.39
C LYS A 258 -25.86 37.94 -9.10
N LYS A 259 -26.68 38.91 -8.66
CA LYS A 259 -26.51 39.59 -7.37
C LYS A 259 -26.77 38.69 -6.16
N VAL A 260 -27.58 37.66 -6.32
CA VAL A 260 -27.95 36.70 -5.26
C VAL A 260 -27.24 35.38 -5.48
N VAL A 261 -27.20 34.87 -6.73
CA VAL A 261 -26.53 33.63 -7.10
C VAL A 261 -25.38 33.97 -8.03
N ASN A 262 -24.16 33.97 -7.51
CA ASN A 262 -22.96 34.36 -8.24
C ASN A 262 -22.55 33.38 -9.31
N TYR A 263 -22.82 32.08 -9.07
CA TYR A 263 -22.40 30.99 -9.97
C TYR A 263 -23.46 29.89 -10.00
N PHE A 264 -23.93 29.58 -11.21
CA PHE A 264 -24.84 28.46 -11.45
C PHE A 264 -24.40 27.69 -12.68
N LYS A 265 -24.08 26.39 -12.48
CA LYS A 265 -23.64 25.47 -13.52
C LYS A 265 -24.46 24.18 -13.49
N VAL A 266 -24.89 23.76 -14.65
CA VAL A 266 -25.49 22.42 -14.87
C VAL A 266 -24.48 21.54 -15.59
N ARG A 267 -24.35 20.28 -15.17
CA ARG A 267 -23.44 19.31 -15.78
C ARG A 267 -24.10 17.93 -15.86
N ALA A 268 -23.86 17.25 -16.98
CA ALA A 268 -24.19 15.85 -17.18
C ALA A 268 -22.91 15.08 -17.55
N THR A 269 -22.78 13.86 -17.02
CA THR A 269 -21.62 12.99 -17.28
C THR A 269 -22.10 11.56 -17.46
N LEU A 270 -21.55 10.88 -18.46
CA LEU A 270 -21.74 9.46 -18.71
C LEU A 270 -20.37 8.83 -18.97
N GLY A 271 -20.14 7.64 -18.43
CA GLY A 271 -18.86 6.95 -18.64
C GLY A 271 -18.91 5.48 -18.24
N MET A 272 -17.94 4.75 -18.75
CA MET A 272 -17.67 3.37 -18.39
C MET A 272 -16.40 3.31 -17.55
N VAL A 273 -16.38 2.43 -16.54
CA VAL A 273 -15.23 2.17 -15.69
C VAL A 273 -14.98 0.67 -15.62
N GLY A 274 -13.72 0.28 -15.46
CA GLY A 274 -13.31 -1.09 -15.23
C GLY A 274 -12.58 -1.23 -13.90
N ASN A 275 -12.60 -2.43 -13.35
CA ASN A 275 -11.85 -2.78 -12.15
C ASN A 275 -11.18 -4.13 -12.39
N ASP A 276 -9.87 -4.21 -12.15
CA ASP A 276 -9.06 -5.42 -12.27
C ASP A 276 -8.68 -6.01 -10.89
N ASN A 277 -9.11 -5.38 -9.82
CA ASN A 277 -8.84 -5.83 -8.45
C ASN A 277 -10.08 -6.49 -7.84
N TYR A 278 -10.02 -7.79 -7.66
CA TYR A 278 -11.04 -8.55 -6.95
C TYR A 278 -10.43 -9.13 -5.67
N ALA A 279 -10.77 -8.53 -4.53
CA ALA A 279 -10.36 -8.99 -3.18
C ALA A 279 -8.85 -9.29 -3.03
N GLY A 280 -7.99 -8.59 -3.78
CA GLY A 280 -6.54 -8.82 -3.79
C GLY A 280 -6.09 -10.10 -4.53
N GLN A 281 -7.00 -10.82 -5.17
CA GLN A 281 -6.69 -12.00 -5.96
C GLN A 281 -6.08 -11.60 -7.32
N ARG A 282 -5.16 -12.43 -7.78
CA ARG A 282 -4.48 -12.25 -9.08
C ARG A 282 -4.75 -13.43 -9.98
N PHE A 283 -4.71 -13.19 -11.31
CA PHE A 283 -4.84 -14.23 -12.33
C PHE A 283 -6.06 -15.12 -12.14
N LEU A 284 -7.24 -14.52 -11.95
CA LEU A 284 -8.49 -15.25 -11.68
C LEU A 284 -8.83 -16.32 -12.75
N TYR A 285 -8.20 -16.26 -13.91
CA TYR A 285 -8.34 -17.28 -14.96
C TYR A 285 -7.44 -18.52 -14.77
N LEU A 286 -6.53 -18.51 -13.78
CA LEU A 286 -5.69 -19.65 -13.45
C LEU A 286 -6.29 -20.49 -12.32
N PRO A 287 -6.29 -21.82 -12.43
CA PRO A 287 -6.89 -22.70 -11.40
C PRO A 287 -6.32 -22.52 -10.00
N GLY A 288 -5.03 -22.21 -9.89
CA GLY A 288 -4.37 -21.96 -8.60
C GLY A 288 -4.80 -20.67 -7.88
N SER A 289 -5.52 -19.78 -8.55
CA SER A 289 -6.09 -18.56 -7.93
C SER A 289 -7.33 -18.86 -7.11
N TYR A 290 -7.98 -19.96 -7.38
CA TYR A 290 -9.08 -20.50 -6.58
C TYR A 290 -8.46 -21.40 -5.51
N GLY A 291 -8.07 -20.82 -4.37
CA GLY A 291 -7.53 -21.61 -3.27
C GLY A 291 -8.51 -22.67 -2.83
N TYR A 292 -8.32 -23.90 -3.24
CA TYR A 292 -8.82 -25.04 -2.50
C TYR A 292 -8.02 -25.07 -1.19
N GLY A 293 -8.55 -24.41 -0.16
CA GLY A 293 -8.04 -24.57 1.18
C GLY A 293 -8.08 -26.06 1.53
N GLN A 294 -6.95 -26.64 1.85
CA GLN A 294 -6.88 -28.00 2.42
C GLN A 294 -7.49 -28.07 3.84
N ASN A 295 -8.02 -26.97 4.32
CA ASN A 295 -8.81 -26.92 5.55
C ASN A 295 -10.27 -26.76 5.16
N ASN A 296 -11.11 -27.67 5.68
CA ASN A 296 -12.57 -27.71 5.53
C ASN A 296 -13.29 -26.47 6.10
N ASP A 297 -12.66 -25.32 6.16
CA ASP A 297 -13.31 -24.06 6.47
C ASP A 297 -13.94 -23.54 5.19
N HIS A 298 -15.26 -23.65 5.12
CA HIS A 298 -16.14 -23.13 4.07
C HIS A 298 -16.10 -21.59 3.89
N ASN A 299 -15.09 -20.93 4.40
CA ASN A 299 -14.88 -19.47 4.34
C ASN A 299 -13.85 -19.03 3.29
N GLY A 300 -13.53 -19.85 2.31
CA GLY A 300 -12.85 -19.39 1.12
C GLY A 300 -13.76 -18.48 0.28
N PRO A 301 -13.23 -17.56 -0.56
CA PRO A 301 -14.03 -16.78 -1.51
C PRO A 301 -14.60 -17.65 -2.66
N GLY A 302 -14.89 -18.90 -2.36
CA GLY A 302 -15.38 -19.91 -3.30
C GLY A 302 -16.88 -20.05 -3.20
N GLY A 303 -17.60 -19.12 -3.63
CA GLY A 303 -19.05 -19.18 -3.75
C GLY A 303 -19.52 -18.59 -5.05
N PHE A 304 -18.86 -18.90 -6.16
CA PHE A 304 -19.35 -18.55 -7.47
C PHE A 304 -19.53 -19.80 -8.31
N PHE A 305 -20.60 -20.52 -8.03
CA PHE A 305 -21.40 -21.26 -9.00
C PHE A 305 -22.81 -21.38 -8.43
#